data_7876d7ae27692fbf1d8732c395d814f0
#
_entry.id   7876d7ae27692fbf1d8732c395d814f0
#
_cell.length_a   1.000
_cell.length_b   1.000
_cell.length_c   1.000
_cell.angle_alpha   90.00
_cell.angle_beta   90.00
_cell.angle_gamma   90.00
#
_symmetry.space_group_name_H-M   'P 1'
#
loop_
_entity.id
_entity.type
_entity.pdbx_description
1 polymer ?
#
loop_
_entity_poly.entity_id
_entity_poly.type
_entity_poly.pdbx_seq_one_letter_code
_entity_poly.pdbx_strand_id
1 'polypeptide(L)'
;MNSDVIETTSPALEAVSLTKRYEDGVLALDRVSFAVNRGQIFVMLGGNGAGKSTAINLFLNFIEPTDGEARINGIVTHREPLRAKQHVAFVSENVMLYPNFTAMQNLDFFARLGGKQDVTRDDLHRVLDRVGLPEDVHDKRLKGFSKGMRQKCGIAVAIIKDASAILLDEPTAGLDPKAGRDFVELLKTLRRENRAIMMSTHDIFRAKEIADVIAIMDRGRIIAQQTAAELAGKDLEDLYMRYMAGGNSGTTVVTGGVDAAHNH
;
A
#
# COMPACT_ATOMS: atom_id res chain seq x y z
N MET A 1 -10.64 27.86 -11.47
CA MET A 1 -11.17 26.79 -10.60
C MET A 1 -11.54 25.63 -11.50
N ASN A 2 -10.58 24.76 -11.82
CA ASN A 2 -10.89 23.50 -12.49
C ASN A 2 -10.91 22.44 -11.40
N SER A 3 -12.12 22.05 -10.98
CA SER A 3 -12.32 20.83 -10.23
C SER A 3 -12.00 19.67 -11.17
N ASP A 4 -10.81 19.07 -11.01
CA ASP A 4 -10.45 17.83 -11.66
C ASP A 4 -11.48 16.77 -11.25
N VAL A 5 -12.45 16.52 -12.10
CA VAL A 5 -13.34 15.38 -12.03
C VAL A 5 -12.44 14.18 -12.31
N ILE A 6 -11.94 13.54 -11.24
CA ILE A 6 -11.25 12.26 -11.35
C ILE A 6 -12.29 11.29 -11.88
N GLU A 7 -12.16 10.85 -13.12
CA GLU A 7 -13.03 9.81 -13.68
C GLU A 7 -13.02 8.61 -12.73
N THR A 8 -14.19 8.25 -12.24
CA THR A 8 -14.41 7.18 -11.25
C THR A 8 -14.06 5.78 -11.77
N THR A 9 -13.57 5.67 -13.00
CA THR A 9 -13.23 4.42 -13.70
C THR A 9 -11.75 4.04 -13.63
N SER A 10 -10.84 4.97 -13.31
CA SER A 10 -9.41 4.66 -13.24
C SER A 10 -9.02 4.03 -11.91
N PRO A 11 -8.11 3.02 -11.92
CA PRO A 11 -7.55 2.45 -10.69
C PRO A 11 -6.90 3.53 -9.82
N ALA A 12 -6.96 3.34 -8.50
CA ALA A 12 -6.28 4.25 -7.58
C ALA A 12 -4.75 4.09 -7.65
N LEU A 13 -4.26 2.86 -7.88
CA LEU A 13 -2.86 2.55 -8.13
C LEU A 13 -2.76 1.66 -9.37
N GLU A 14 -1.83 1.96 -10.27
CA GLU A 14 -1.60 1.16 -11.46
C GLU A 14 -0.10 1.07 -11.77
N ALA A 15 0.39 -0.14 -11.97
CA ALA A 15 1.70 -0.43 -12.52
C ALA A 15 1.53 -0.93 -13.97
N VAL A 16 2.21 -0.27 -14.91
CA VAL A 16 2.15 -0.61 -16.34
C VAL A 16 3.55 -1.02 -16.81
N SER A 17 3.77 -2.32 -17.00
CA SER A 17 5.04 -2.91 -17.43
C SER A 17 6.24 -2.38 -16.64
N LEU A 18 6.05 -2.15 -15.34
CA LEU A 18 6.98 -1.45 -14.46
C LEU A 18 8.27 -2.26 -14.31
N THR A 19 9.38 -1.67 -14.72
CA THR A 19 10.71 -2.30 -14.74
C THR A 19 11.71 -1.45 -13.97
N LYS A 20 12.51 -2.08 -13.13
CA LYS A 20 13.63 -1.44 -12.44
C LYS A 20 14.87 -2.29 -12.49
N ARG A 21 15.89 -1.74 -13.14
CA ARG A 21 17.29 -2.23 -13.08
C ARG A 21 18.12 -1.21 -12.33
N TYR A 22 18.84 -1.66 -11.32
CA TYR A 22 19.78 -0.81 -10.60
C TYR A 22 21.12 -0.71 -11.34
N GLU A 23 21.98 0.24 -10.97
CA GLU A 23 23.27 0.51 -11.59
C GLU A 23 24.24 -0.68 -11.48
N ASP A 24 24.15 -1.47 -10.43
CA ASP A 24 24.89 -2.71 -10.21
C ASP A 24 24.43 -3.88 -11.10
N GLY A 25 23.45 -3.64 -11.98
CA GLY A 25 22.89 -4.61 -12.91
C GLY A 25 21.73 -5.43 -12.37
N VAL A 26 21.38 -5.34 -11.09
CA VAL A 26 20.27 -6.07 -10.47
C VAL A 26 18.94 -5.66 -11.09
N LEU A 27 18.23 -6.62 -11.69
CA LEU A 27 16.87 -6.45 -12.19
C LEU A 27 15.88 -6.71 -11.05
N ALA A 28 15.50 -5.64 -10.35
CA ALA A 28 14.65 -5.72 -9.18
C ALA A 28 13.14 -5.83 -9.51
N LEU A 29 12.71 -5.30 -10.68
CA LEU A 29 11.38 -5.53 -11.26
C LEU A 29 11.51 -5.77 -12.76
N ASP A 30 10.77 -6.73 -13.29
CA ASP A 30 10.73 -7.11 -14.70
C ASP A 30 9.30 -7.07 -15.22
N ARG A 31 8.93 -5.96 -15.85
CA ARG A 31 7.64 -5.73 -16.52
C ARG A 31 6.42 -6.07 -15.67
N VAL A 32 6.44 -5.64 -14.41
CA VAL A 32 5.34 -5.88 -13.47
C VAL A 32 4.14 -5.01 -13.84
N SER A 33 2.96 -5.63 -13.98
CA SER A 33 1.70 -4.93 -14.25
C SER A 33 0.62 -5.39 -13.29
N PHE A 34 -0.06 -4.45 -12.65
CA PHE A 34 -1.22 -4.68 -11.80
C PHE A 34 -2.01 -3.39 -11.60
N ALA A 35 -3.25 -3.53 -11.13
CA ALA A 35 -4.09 -2.41 -10.75
C ALA A 35 -4.71 -2.66 -9.37
N VAL A 36 -4.86 -1.58 -8.58
CA VAL A 36 -5.55 -1.58 -7.29
C VAL A 36 -6.70 -0.59 -7.36
N ASN A 37 -7.91 -1.10 -7.23
CA ASN A 37 -9.11 -0.28 -7.27
C ASN A 37 -9.39 0.36 -5.90
N ARG A 38 -10.20 1.42 -5.90
CA ARG A 38 -10.72 1.99 -4.67
C ARG A 38 -11.54 0.93 -3.93
N GLY A 39 -11.46 0.93 -2.59
CA GLY A 39 -12.12 -0.06 -1.75
C GLY A 39 -11.54 -1.48 -1.88
N GLN A 40 -10.29 -1.60 -2.31
CA GLN A 40 -9.59 -2.86 -2.48
C GLN A 40 -8.31 -2.93 -1.66
N ILE A 41 -8.04 -4.08 -1.05
CA ILE A 41 -6.76 -4.42 -0.44
C ILE A 41 -6.02 -5.38 -1.36
N PHE A 42 -4.93 -4.90 -1.94
CA PHE A 42 -4.02 -5.65 -2.78
C PHE A 42 -2.76 -6.00 -1.99
N VAL A 43 -2.45 -7.27 -1.89
CA VAL A 43 -1.29 -7.76 -1.13
C VAL A 43 -0.24 -8.31 -2.07
N MET A 44 0.96 -7.73 -2.01
CA MET A 44 2.16 -8.31 -2.61
C MET A 44 2.80 -9.29 -1.64
N LEU A 45 2.67 -10.58 -1.92
CA LEU A 45 3.23 -11.68 -1.12
C LEU A 45 4.52 -12.18 -1.76
N GLY A 46 5.58 -12.32 -0.98
CA GLY A 46 6.84 -12.85 -1.49
C GLY A 46 7.97 -12.75 -0.48
N GLY A 47 9.04 -13.49 -0.72
CA GLY A 47 10.25 -13.48 0.12
C GLY A 47 11.00 -12.14 0.06
N ASN A 48 12.06 -12.04 0.88
CA ASN A 48 12.98 -10.90 0.81
C ASN A 48 13.68 -10.88 -0.55
N GLY A 49 13.82 -9.68 -1.13
CA GLY A 49 14.39 -9.52 -2.47
C GLY A 49 13.43 -9.81 -3.63
N ALA A 50 12.17 -10.16 -3.38
CA ALA A 50 11.19 -10.41 -4.45
C ALA A 50 10.80 -9.17 -5.27
N GLY A 51 11.16 -7.94 -4.83
CA GLY A 51 10.86 -6.69 -5.53
C GLY A 51 9.73 -5.85 -4.90
N LYS A 52 9.12 -6.31 -3.81
CA LYS A 52 7.96 -5.66 -3.18
C LYS A 52 8.22 -4.20 -2.78
N SER A 53 9.27 -3.94 -1.99
CA SER A 53 9.64 -2.58 -1.57
C SER A 53 10.13 -1.72 -2.73
N THR A 54 10.73 -2.33 -3.78
CA THR A 54 11.08 -1.63 -5.02
C THR A 54 9.83 -1.10 -5.73
N ALA A 55 8.76 -1.92 -5.82
CA ALA A 55 7.50 -1.47 -6.38
C ALA A 55 6.91 -0.28 -5.59
N ILE A 56 6.87 -0.38 -4.26
CA ILE A 56 6.42 0.72 -3.38
C ILE A 56 7.25 1.99 -3.62
N ASN A 57 8.57 1.89 -3.68
CA ASN A 57 9.47 3.02 -3.88
C ASN A 57 9.25 3.72 -5.24
N LEU A 58 8.88 2.98 -6.28
CA LEU A 58 8.53 3.54 -7.59
C LEU A 58 7.21 4.31 -7.54
N PHE A 59 6.18 3.81 -6.85
CA PHE A 59 4.95 4.56 -6.61
C PHE A 59 5.18 5.84 -5.81
N LEU A 60 6.09 5.83 -4.84
CA LEU A 60 6.46 7.00 -4.04
C LEU A 60 7.42 7.96 -4.77
N ASN A 61 7.90 7.57 -5.95
CA ASN A 61 8.97 8.28 -6.67
C ASN A 61 10.18 8.57 -5.77
N PHE A 62 10.59 7.56 -4.98
CA PHE A 62 11.88 7.56 -4.27
C PHE A 62 13.01 7.07 -5.19
N ILE A 63 12.64 6.29 -6.19
CA ILE A 63 13.50 5.85 -7.30
C ILE A 63 12.71 5.97 -8.61
N GLU A 64 13.41 6.16 -9.71
CA GLU A 64 12.80 6.23 -11.05
C GLU A 64 12.74 4.84 -11.69
N PRO A 65 11.70 4.54 -12.48
CA PRO A 65 11.64 3.31 -13.27
C PRO A 65 12.70 3.32 -14.37
N THR A 66 13.20 2.14 -14.74
CA THR A 66 14.03 1.99 -15.95
C THR A 66 13.15 1.94 -17.20
N ASP A 67 11.93 1.38 -17.07
CA ASP A 67 10.91 1.31 -18.12
C ASP A 67 9.53 1.14 -17.49
N GLY A 68 8.46 1.45 -18.23
CA GLY A 68 7.10 1.40 -17.74
C GLY A 68 6.74 2.55 -16.80
N GLU A 69 5.58 2.48 -16.19
CA GLU A 69 5.03 3.57 -15.38
C GLU A 69 4.34 3.07 -14.12
N ALA A 70 4.52 3.80 -13.00
CA ALA A 70 3.66 3.72 -11.83
C ALA A 70 2.71 4.93 -11.85
N ARG A 71 1.42 4.70 -11.60
CA ARG A 71 0.39 5.75 -11.62
C ARG A 71 -0.44 5.74 -10.35
N ILE A 72 -0.78 6.92 -9.85
CA ILE A 72 -1.69 7.13 -8.71
C ILE A 72 -2.86 8.00 -9.22
N ASN A 73 -4.08 7.46 -9.20
CA ASN A 73 -5.27 8.11 -9.81
C ASN A 73 -5.00 8.58 -11.26
N GLY A 74 -4.32 7.77 -12.06
CA GLY A 74 -3.93 8.09 -13.44
C GLY A 74 -2.71 9.02 -13.57
N ILE A 75 -2.21 9.61 -12.48
CA ILE A 75 -1.06 10.51 -12.48
C ILE A 75 0.23 9.69 -12.50
N VAL A 76 1.07 9.87 -13.50
CA VAL A 76 2.38 9.19 -13.62
C VAL A 76 3.35 9.74 -12.57
N THR A 77 3.79 8.89 -11.64
CA THR A 77 4.49 9.31 -10.42
C THR A 77 5.83 10.01 -10.68
N HIS A 78 6.62 9.56 -11.66
CA HIS A 78 7.91 10.17 -11.99
C HIS A 78 7.78 11.45 -12.82
N ARG A 79 6.63 11.70 -13.50
CA ARG A 79 6.40 12.93 -14.27
C ARG A 79 5.80 14.04 -13.42
N GLU A 80 4.88 13.70 -12.51
CA GLU A 80 4.17 14.65 -11.66
C GLU A 80 4.24 14.24 -10.17
N PRO A 81 5.45 14.14 -9.58
CA PRO A 81 5.63 13.52 -8.27
C PRO A 81 4.89 14.25 -7.14
N LEU A 82 4.88 15.58 -7.15
CA LEU A 82 4.21 16.35 -6.10
C LEU A 82 2.69 16.19 -6.17
N ARG A 83 2.12 16.15 -7.37
CA ARG A 83 0.69 15.93 -7.59
C ARG A 83 0.29 14.52 -7.17
N ALA A 84 1.06 13.50 -7.57
CA ALA A 84 0.81 12.11 -7.18
C ALA A 84 0.88 11.92 -5.65
N LYS A 85 1.88 12.54 -4.99
CA LYS A 85 2.06 12.45 -3.52
C LYS A 85 0.92 13.05 -2.71
N GLN A 86 0.10 13.93 -3.26
CA GLN A 86 -1.10 14.45 -2.58
C GLN A 86 -2.15 13.34 -2.33
N HIS A 87 -2.19 12.32 -3.19
CA HIS A 87 -3.21 11.28 -3.18
C HIS A 87 -2.79 10.00 -2.45
N VAL A 88 -1.55 9.91 -2.00
CA VAL A 88 -1.01 8.70 -1.39
C VAL A 88 -0.42 8.96 0.00
N ALA A 89 -0.58 8.00 0.89
CA ALA A 89 0.15 7.93 2.15
C ALA A 89 0.99 6.65 2.19
N PHE A 90 2.09 6.70 2.92
CA PHE A 90 3.00 5.57 3.08
C PHE A 90 3.26 5.29 4.56
N VAL A 91 3.18 4.03 4.92
CA VAL A 91 3.53 3.52 6.24
C VAL A 91 4.55 2.40 6.06
N SER A 92 5.78 2.68 6.43
CA SER A 92 6.88 1.70 6.40
C SER A 92 6.82 0.75 7.58
N GLU A 93 7.55 -0.36 7.50
CA GLU A 93 7.74 -1.29 8.62
C GLU A 93 8.19 -0.55 9.89
N ASN A 94 9.17 0.35 9.75
CA ASN A 94 9.61 1.24 10.79
C ASN A 94 9.07 2.64 10.51
N VAL A 95 7.96 2.98 11.14
CA VAL A 95 7.23 4.23 10.89
C VAL A 95 8.12 5.44 11.17
N MET A 96 8.40 6.21 10.12
CA MET A 96 9.28 7.38 10.14
C MET A 96 8.50 8.64 10.52
N LEU A 97 8.11 8.73 11.79
CA LEU A 97 7.51 9.91 12.40
C LEU A 97 8.51 10.54 13.38
N TYR A 98 8.27 11.79 13.77
CA TYR A 98 9.16 12.52 14.70
C TYR A 98 9.04 11.95 16.12
N PRO A 99 10.04 11.24 16.64
CA PRO A 99 9.92 10.53 17.92
C PRO A 99 9.83 11.48 19.14
N ASN A 100 10.34 12.69 19.01
CA ASN A 100 10.28 13.70 20.06
C ASN A 100 8.99 14.55 20.03
N PHE A 101 8.20 14.46 18.96
CA PHE A 101 6.87 15.05 18.88
C PHE A 101 5.84 14.13 19.54
N THR A 102 4.74 14.74 20.04
CA THR A 102 3.56 13.97 20.46
C THR A 102 2.82 13.40 19.26
N ALA A 103 1.84 12.50 19.49
CA ALA A 103 0.98 12.01 18.41
C ALA A 103 0.23 13.16 17.75
N MET A 104 -0.32 14.08 18.56
CA MET A 104 -0.99 15.30 18.08
C MET A 104 -0.08 16.18 17.22
N GLN A 105 1.16 16.44 17.68
CA GLN A 105 2.12 17.27 16.95
C GLN A 105 2.55 16.64 15.63
N ASN A 106 2.76 15.32 15.59
CA ASN A 106 3.04 14.61 14.35
C ASN A 106 1.88 14.76 13.38
N LEU A 107 0.66 14.52 13.86
CA LEU A 107 -0.52 14.55 12.99
C LEU A 107 -0.78 15.95 12.43
N ASP A 108 -0.68 17.01 13.26
CA ASP A 108 -0.79 18.41 12.82
C ASP A 108 0.29 18.75 11.78
N PHE A 109 1.55 18.37 12.05
CA PHE A 109 2.65 18.62 11.11
C PHE A 109 2.40 18.00 9.74
N PHE A 110 2.03 16.72 9.70
CA PHE A 110 1.79 16.03 8.42
C PHE A 110 0.48 16.47 7.74
N ALA A 111 -0.53 16.90 8.49
CA ALA A 111 -1.74 17.52 7.94
C ALA A 111 -1.39 18.80 7.17
N ARG A 112 -0.65 19.71 7.81
CA ARG A 112 -0.21 20.98 7.21
C ARG A 112 0.72 20.76 6.02
N LEU A 113 1.66 19.81 6.13
CA LEU A 113 2.53 19.42 5.01
C LEU A 113 1.72 18.86 3.82
N GLY A 114 0.60 18.18 4.10
CA GLY A 114 -0.35 17.71 3.11
C GLY A 114 -1.32 18.78 2.57
N GLY A 115 -1.15 20.06 2.97
CA GLY A 115 -1.95 21.18 2.50
C GLY A 115 -3.21 21.48 3.33
N LYS A 116 -3.45 20.76 4.44
CA LYS A 116 -4.59 20.98 5.35
C LYS A 116 -4.23 22.06 6.38
N GLN A 117 -4.60 23.33 6.12
CA GLN A 117 -4.24 24.45 7.01
C GLN A 117 -5.22 24.66 8.17
N ASP A 118 -6.48 24.28 8.01
CA ASP A 118 -7.58 24.56 8.94
C ASP A 118 -7.91 23.35 9.84
N VAL A 119 -6.92 22.49 10.13
CA VAL A 119 -7.11 21.33 11.01
C VAL A 119 -7.17 21.80 12.47
N THR A 120 -8.28 21.47 13.14
CA THR A 120 -8.48 21.80 14.55
C THR A 120 -7.90 20.73 15.47
N ARG A 121 -7.70 21.06 16.76
CA ARG A 121 -7.29 20.09 17.76
C ARG A 121 -8.29 18.93 17.89
N ASP A 122 -9.58 19.21 17.78
CA ASP A 122 -10.65 18.20 17.84
C ASP A 122 -10.61 17.26 16.64
N ASP A 123 -10.25 17.75 15.44
CA ASP A 123 -10.04 16.90 14.28
C ASP A 123 -8.90 15.90 14.51
N LEU A 124 -7.80 16.36 15.09
CA LEU A 124 -6.66 15.52 15.40
C LEU A 124 -7.03 14.45 16.44
N HIS A 125 -7.73 14.82 17.53
CA HIS A 125 -8.22 13.87 18.53
C HIS A 125 -9.12 12.81 17.87
N ARG A 126 -10.13 13.22 17.10
CA ARG A 126 -11.04 12.31 16.40
C ARG A 126 -10.31 11.30 15.51
N VAL A 127 -9.26 11.74 14.81
CA VAL A 127 -8.49 10.84 13.95
C VAL A 127 -7.65 9.86 14.78
N LEU A 128 -7.06 10.29 15.90
CA LEU A 128 -6.30 9.40 16.79
C LEU A 128 -7.20 8.38 17.49
N ASP A 129 -8.39 8.79 17.94
CA ASP A 129 -9.41 7.88 18.46
C ASP A 129 -9.84 6.85 17.43
N ARG A 130 -10.07 7.31 16.19
CA ARG A 130 -10.48 6.46 15.08
C ARG A 130 -9.49 5.35 14.76
N VAL A 131 -8.19 5.59 14.90
CA VAL A 131 -7.18 4.53 14.74
C VAL A 131 -7.00 3.69 16.01
N GLY A 132 -7.78 3.95 17.05
CA GLY A 132 -7.78 3.21 18.32
C GLY A 132 -6.54 3.49 19.16
N LEU A 133 -6.09 4.73 19.19
CA LEU A 133 -5.10 5.22 20.15
C LEU A 133 -5.86 5.81 21.35
N PRO A 134 -5.60 5.36 22.59
CA PRO A 134 -6.25 5.90 23.78
C PRO A 134 -5.97 7.40 23.96
N GLU A 135 -6.94 8.17 24.44
CA GLU A 135 -6.83 9.61 24.60
C GLU A 135 -5.63 10.04 25.48
N ASP A 136 -5.34 9.24 26.52
CA ASP A 136 -4.24 9.52 27.45
C ASP A 136 -2.85 9.46 26.80
N VAL A 137 -2.71 8.96 25.56
CA VAL A 137 -1.45 8.93 24.83
C VAL A 137 -1.34 9.99 23.72
N HIS A 138 -2.41 10.71 23.39
CA HIS A 138 -2.41 11.67 22.29
C HIS A 138 -1.35 12.77 22.46
N ASP A 139 -1.16 13.25 23.69
CA ASP A 139 -0.15 14.25 24.05
C ASP A 139 1.17 13.61 24.54
N LYS A 140 1.36 12.29 24.42
CA LYS A 140 2.63 11.64 24.73
C LYS A 140 3.54 11.57 23.51
N ARG A 141 4.86 11.66 23.74
CA ARG A 141 5.88 11.60 22.68
C ARG A 141 5.97 10.20 22.07
N LEU A 142 6.11 10.12 20.74
CA LEU A 142 6.16 8.86 19.99
C LEU A 142 7.32 7.94 20.38
N LYS A 143 8.41 8.48 20.94
CA LYS A 143 9.54 7.65 21.41
C LYS A 143 9.13 6.60 22.44
N GLY A 144 8.05 6.82 23.19
CA GLY A 144 7.49 5.90 24.17
C GLY A 144 6.43 4.93 23.60
N PHE A 145 6.09 5.04 22.31
CA PHE A 145 5.05 4.22 21.71
C PHE A 145 5.56 2.83 21.35
N SER A 146 4.68 1.81 21.49
CA SER A 146 4.91 0.49 20.92
C SER A 146 4.96 0.56 19.39
N LYS A 147 5.47 -0.49 18.73
CA LYS A 147 5.47 -0.58 17.27
C LYS A 147 4.05 -0.43 16.71
N GLY A 148 3.07 -1.14 17.28
CA GLY A 148 1.67 -1.06 16.86
C GLY A 148 1.06 0.33 17.03
N MET A 149 1.37 1.05 18.11
CA MET A 149 0.92 2.43 18.28
C MET A 149 1.53 3.36 17.22
N ARG A 150 2.80 3.19 16.87
CA ARG A 150 3.43 3.95 15.79
C ARG A 150 2.80 3.63 14.43
N GLN A 151 2.49 2.37 14.14
CA GLN A 151 1.77 1.98 12.92
C GLN A 151 0.39 2.68 12.84
N LYS A 152 -0.36 2.70 13.94
CA LYS A 152 -1.64 3.42 14.04
C LYS A 152 -1.47 4.93 13.78
N CYS A 153 -0.41 5.56 14.31
CA CYS A 153 -0.09 6.96 13.99
C CYS A 153 0.19 7.17 12.49
N GLY A 154 0.90 6.25 11.83
CA GLY A 154 1.12 6.29 10.39
C GLY A 154 -0.20 6.26 9.60
N ILE A 155 -1.13 5.40 10.00
CA ILE A 155 -2.49 5.37 9.43
C ILE A 155 -3.27 6.67 9.75
N ALA A 156 -3.12 7.22 10.94
CA ALA A 156 -3.75 8.51 11.29
C ALA A 156 -3.30 9.63 10.34
N VAL A 157 -2.01 9.65 9.96
CA VAL A 157 -1.49 10.58 8.94
C VAL A 157 -2.17 10.35 7.57
N ALA A 158 -2.40 9.10 7.16
CA ALA A 158 -3.10 8.79 5.91
C ALA A 158 -4.55 9.31 5.93
N ILE A 159 -5.23 9.18 7.07
CA ILE A 159 -6.60 9.65 7.26
C ILE A 159 -6.66 11.18 7.23
N ILE A 160 -5.82 11.87 8.00
CA ILE A 160 -5.85 13.33 8.09
C ILE A 160 -5.48 14.01 6.76
N LYS A 161 -4.58 13.41 5.98
CA LYS A 161 -4.25 13.82 4.61
C LYS A 161 -5.39 13.62 3.62
N ASP A 162 -6.36 12.79 3.97
CA ASP A 162 -7.39 12.30 3.06
C ASP A 162 -6.81 11.54 1.84
N ALA A 163 -5.78 10.74 2.07
CA ALA A 163 -5.14 9.97 1.02
C ALA A 163 -6.10 8.94 0.43
N SER A 164 -6.28 8.92 -0.89
CA SER A 164 -7.12 7.95 -1.60
C SER A 164 -6.47 6.57 -1.72
N ALA A 165 -5.15 6.51 -1.65
CA ALA A 165 -4.36 5.29 -1.67
C ALA A 165 -3.39 5.24 -0.48
N ILE A 166 -3.18 4.04 0.07
CA ILE A 166 -2.29 3.80 1.20
C ILE A 166 -1.33 2.67 0.81
N LEU A 167 -0.03 2.97 0.86
CA LEU A 167 1.04 2.01 0.64
C LEU A 167 1.61 1.57 1.98
N LEU A 168 1.72 0.27 2.19
CA LEU A 168 2.17 -0.33 3.44
C LEU A 168 3.31 -1.30 3.16
N ASP A 169 4.48 -1.09 3.76
CA ASP A 169 5.62 -2.00 3.62
C ASP A 169 5.81 -2.80 4.92
N GLU A 170 5.50 -4.10 4.89
CA GLU A 170 5.57 -5.04 6.01
C GLU A 170 4.92 -4.50 7.32
N PRO A 171 3.71 -3.94 7.28
CA PRO A 171 3.17 -3.14 8.38
C PRO A 171 2.86 -3.95 9.64
N THR A 172 2.70 -5.26 9.52
CA THR A 172 2.39 -6.16 10.64
C THR A 172 3.60 -6.92 11.18
N ALA A 173 4.77 -6.77 10.54
CA ALA A 173 6.00 -7.44 10.97
C ALA A 173 6.36 -7.04 12.41
N GLY A 174 6.59 -8.04 13.28
CA GLY A 174 6.97 -7.82 14.68
C GLY A 174 5.88 -7.19 15.57
N LEU A 175 4.64 -7.14 15.13
CA LEU A 175 3.51 -6.84 16.01
C LEU A 175 3.13 -8.07 16.83
N ASP A 176 2.71 -7.84 18.07
CA ASP A 176 2.05 -8.91 18.83
C ASP A 176 0.71 -9.31 18.19
N PRO A 177 0.17 -10.52 18.50
CA PRO A 177 -1.03 -11.04 17.84
C PRO A 177 -2.26 -10.14 17.99
N LYS A 178 -2.39 -9.43 19.12
CA LYS A 178 -3.52 -8.50 19.36
C LYS A 178 -3.37 -7.24 18.50
N ALA A 179 -2.20 -6.59 18.57
CA ALA A 179 -1.92 -5.40 17.78
C ALA A 179 -2.03 -5.68 16.27
N GLY A 180 -1.60 -6.87 15.82
CA GLY A 180 -1.74 -7.30 14.43
C GLY A 180 -3.21 -7.42 14.00
N ARG A 181 -4.08 -8.04 14.81
CA ARG A 181 -5.52 -8.13 14.54
C ARG A 181 -6.19 -6.76 14.52
N ASP A 182 -5.92 -5.92 15.51
CA ASP A 182 -6.47 -4.57 15.59
C ASP A 182 -6.08 -3.74 14.35
N PHE A 183 -4.84 -3.90 13.87
CA PHE A 183 -4.34 -3.23 12.67
C PHE A 183 -5.05 -3.72 11.41
N VAL A 184 -5.26 -5.04 11.28
CA VAL A 184 -6.01 -5.63 10.15
C VAL A 184 -7.45 -5.10 10.11
N GLU A 185 -8.15 -5.03 11.24
CA GLU A 185 -9.52 -4.48 11.28
C GLU A 185 -9.56 -2.99 10.94
N LEU A 186 -8.55 -2.23 11.33
CA LEU A 186 -8.39 -0.84 10.91
C LEU A 186 -8.28 -0.72 9.37
N LEU A 187 -7.44 -1.55 8.74
CA LEU A 187 -7.30 -1.56 7.27
C LEU A 187 -8.60 -1.98 6.57
N LYS A 188 -9.32 -2.98 7.08
CA LYS A 188 -10.64 -3.37 6.55
C LYS A 188 -11.65 -2.23 6.65
N THR A 189 -11.58 -1.41 7.71
CA THR A 189 -12.45 -0.23 7.85
C THR A 189 -12.12 0.82 6.77
N LEU A 190 -10.85 1.13 6.54
CA LEU A 190 -10.41 2.07 5.50
C LEU A 190 -10.78 1.58 4.10
N ARG A 191 -10.72 0.25 3.85
CA ARG A 191 -11.22 -0.35 2.61
C ARG A 191 -12.71 -0.07 2.39
N ARG A 192 -13.55 -0.26 3.43
CA ARG A 192 -15.00 0.02 3.36
C ARG A 192 -15.29 1.50 3.08
N GLU A 193 -14.38 2.38 3.43
CA GLU A 193 -14.42 3.82 3.12
C GLU A 193 -13.87 4.17 1.74
N ASN A 194 -13.79 3.17 0.86
CA ASN A 194 -13.38 3.34 -0.54
C ASN A 194 -11.91 3.75 -0.73
N ARG A 195 -11.02 3.50 0.25
CA ARG A 195 -9.59 3.71 0.07
C ARG A 195 -8.94 2.49 -0.58
N ALA A 196 -8.02 2.73 -1.50
CA ALA A 196 -7.19 1.68 -2.06
C ALA A 196 -6.01 1.40 -1.12
N ILE A 197 -5.72 0.13 -0.86
CA ILE A 197 -4.62 -0.26 0.02
C ILE A 197 -3.72 -1.24 -0.73
N MET A 198 -2.45 -0.93 -0.85
CA MET A 198 -1.43 -1.85 -1.34
C MET A 198 -0.46 -2.19 -0.21
N MET A 199 -0.34 -3.47 0.12
CA MET A 199 0.49 -3.94 1.23
C MET A 199 1.50 -4.97 0.75
N SER A 200 2.76 -4.82 1.17
CA SER A 200 3.76 -5.89 1.06
C SER A 200 3.76 -6.75 2.31
N THR A 201 3.96 -8.05 2.15
CA THR A 201 4.23 -8.96 3.25
C THR A 201 4.90 -10.25 2.78
N HIS A 202 5.57 -10.94 3.69
CA HIS A 202 6.02 -12.32 3.54
C HIS A 202 5.17 -13.31 4.36
N ASP A 203 4.20 -12.79 5.13
CA ASP A 203 3.29 -13.58 5.97
C ASP A 203 2.06 -14.02 5.18
N ILE A 204 2.02 -15.29 4.80
CA ILE A 204 0.94 -15.92 4.03
C ILE A 204 -0.41 -15.84 4.78
N PHE A 205 -0.39 -16.01 6.11
CA PHE A 205 -1.60 -16.00 6.92
C PHE A 205 -2.22 -14.60 6.95
N ARG A 206 -1.39 -13.57 7.09
CA ARG A 206 -1.85 -12.17 7.02
C ARG A 206 -2.37 -11.81 5.64
N ALA A 207 -1.68 -12.25 4.58
CA ALA A 207 -2.15 -12.05 3.22
C ALA A 207 -3.55 -12.64 3.02
N LYS A 208 -3.75 -13.91 3.43
CA LYS A 208 -5.05 -14.60 3.33
C LYS A 208 -6.16 -13.93 4.16
N GLU A 209 -5.82 -13.39 5.34
CA GLU A 209 -6.78 -12.77 6.27
C GLU A 209 -7.37 -11.47 5.73
N ILE A 210 -6.58 -10.70 4.96
CA ILE A 210 -6.93 -9.29 4.66
C ILE A 210 -7.16 -8.99 3.17
N ALA A 211 -6.53 -9.74 2.27
CA ALA A 211 -6.47 -9.39 0.87
C ALA A 211 -7.81 -9.60 0.14
N ASP A 212 -8.15 -8.67 -0.75
CA ASP A 212 -9.11 -8.89 -1.83
C ASP A 212 -8.42 -9.49 -3.05
N VAL A 213 -7.15 -9.12 -3.27
CA VAL A 213 -6.29 -9.68 -4.32
C VAL A 213 -4.90 -9.95 -3.73
N ILE A 214 -4.34 -11.12 -4.02
CA ILE A 214 -2.96 -11.48 -3.68
C ILE A 214 -2.16 -11.63 -4.97
N ALA A 215 -1.07 -10.89 -5.07
CA ALA A 215 -0.04 -11.07 -6.09
C ALA A 215 1.18 -11.74 -5.45
N ILE A 216 1.53 -12.93 -5.91
CA ILE A 216 2.75 -13.63 -5.49
C ILE A 216 3.89 -13.11 -6.34
N MET A 217 4.91 -12.59 -5.67
CA MET A 217 6.12 -12.03 -6.30
C MET A 217 7.34 -12.92 -6.06
N ASP A 218 8.08 -13.17 -7.12
CA ASP A 218 9.41 -13.79 -7.03
C ASP A 218 10.36 -13.14 -8.04
N ARG A 219 11.58 -12.83 -7.61
CA ARG A 219 12.68 -12.30 -8.47
C ARG A 219 12.22 -11.16 -9.40
N GLY A 220 11.48 -10.22 -8.86
CA GLY A 220 11.02 -9.03 -9.58
C GLY A 220 9.83 -9.25 -10.51
N ARG A 221 9.18 -10.40 -10.48
CA ARG A 221 8.00 -10.72 -11.30
C ARG A 221 6.79 -11.08 -10.45
N ILE A 222 5.60 -10.77 -10.94
CA ILE A 222 4.37 -11.38 -10.44
C ILE A 222 4.23 -12.74 -11.12
N ILE A 223 4.34 -13.82 -10.33
CA ILE A 223 4.25 -15.20 -10.83
C ILE A 223 2.82 -15.76 -10.71
N ALA A 224 2.00 -15.16 -9.86
CA ALA A 224 0.56 -15.45 -9.78
C ALA A 224 -0.17 -14.23 -9.21
N GLN A 225 -1.41 -14.01 -9.66
CA GLN A 225 -2.32 -13.04 -9.08
C GLN A 225 -3.70 -13.67 -8.98
N GLN A 226 -4.30 -13.64 -7.80
CA GLN A 226 -5.60 -14.26 -7.52
C GLN A 226 -6.44 -13.40 -6.60
N THR A 227 -7.74 -13.41 -6.82
CA THR A 227 -8.72 -12.79 -5.93
C THR A 227 -9.00 -13.68 -4.72
N ALA A 228 -9.51 -13.09 -3.63
CA ALA A 228 -9.96 -13.83 -2.45
C ALA A 228 -11.02 -14.89 -2.82
N ALA A 229 -11.90 -14.61 -3.80
CA ALA A 229 -12.90 -15.55 -4.29
C ALA A 229 -12.28 -16.78 -4.98
N GLU A 230 -11.24 -16.58 -5.78
CA GLU A 230 -10.52 -17.67 -6.46
C GLU A 230 -9.69 -18.52 -5.48
N LEU A 231 -9.30 -17.92 -4.34
CA LEU A 231 -8.59 -18.59 -3.26
C LEU A 231 -9.51 -19.30 -2.25
N ALA A 232 -10.83 -19.06 -2.32
CA ALA A 232 -11.79 -19.68 -1.45
C ALA A 232 -11.73 -21.21 -1.57
N GLY A 233 -11.46 -21.90 -0.46
CA GLY A 233 -11.32 -23.36 -0.41
C GLY A 233 -9.98 -23.91 -0.90
N LYS A 234 -9.03 -23.06 -1.33
CA LYS A 234 -7.67 -23.46 -1.69
C LYS A 234 -6.71 -23.22 -0.50
N ASP A 235 -5.70 -24.06 -0.41
CA ASP A 235 -4.58 -23.81 0.51
C ASP A 235 -3.58 -22.84 -0.16
N LEU A 236 -3.54 -21.61 0.37
CA LEU A 236 -2.63 -20.57 -0.14
C LEU A 236 -1.16 -20.95 0.11
N GLU A 237 -0.86 -21.69 1.20
CA GLU A 237 0.48 -22.12 1.52
C GLU A 237 0.97 -23.15 0.49
N ASP A 238 0.16 -24.16 0.20
CA ASP A 238 0.43 -25.13 -0.89
C ASP A 238 0.61 -24.44 -2.23
N LEU A 239 -0.25 -23.48 -2.54
CA LEU A 239 -0.18 -22.70 -3.79
C LEU A 239 1.13 -21.92 -3.85
N TYR A 240 1.47 -21.20 -2.79
CA TYR A 240 2.71 -20.44 -2.68
C TYR A 240 3.94 -21.34 -2.85
N MET A 241 3.97 -22.48 -2.16
CA MET A 241 5.07 -23.45 -2.26
C MET A 241 5.22 -24.03 -3.67
N ARG A 242 4.12 -24.34 -4.37
CA ARG A 242 4.14 -24.80 -5.77
C ARG A 242 4.73 -23.72 -6.70
N TYR A 243 4.32 -22.47 -6.57
CA TYR A 243 4.88 -21.38 -7.37
C TYR A 243 6.36 -21.15 -7.08
N MET A 244 6.77 -21.21 -5.81
CA MET A 244 8.18 -21.05 -5.43
C MET A 244 9.04 -22.25 -5.85
N ALA A 245 8.51 -23.48 -5.82
CA ALA A 245 9.21 -24.69 -6.25
C ALA A 245 9.25 -24.84 -7.78
N GLY A 246 8.23 -24.36 -8.47
CA GLY A 246 8.03 -24.50 -9.92
C GLY A 246 8.67 -23.40 -10.77
N GLY A 247 9.63 -22.64 -10.28
CA GLY A 247 10.23 -21.45 -10.93
C GLY A 247 10.81 -21.65 -12.33
N ASN A 248 10.38 -22.66 -13.09
CA ASN A 248 10.79 -22.89 -14.47
C ASN A 248 9.69 -23.47 -15.37
N SER A 249 8.40 -23.29 -15.10
CA SER A 249 7.35 -23.76 -16.00
C SER A 249 6.49 -22.58 -16.44
N GLY A 250 6.56 -22.31 -17.74
CA GLY A 250 5.94 -21.18 -18.45
C GLY A 250 4.50 -20.88 -18.02
N THR A 251 4.37 -19.74 -17.56
CA THR A 251 3.30 -18.84 -17.30
C THR A 251 2.13 -18.78 -18.21
N THR A 252 0.96 -18.81 -17.66
CA THR A 252 -0.19 -18.13 -18.24
C THR A 252 -0.60 -17.00 -17.30
N VAL A 253 -0.24 -15.76 -17.65
CA VAL A 253 -0.85 -14.55 -17.09
C VAL A 253 -2.29 -14.55 -17.58
N VAL A 254 -3.23 -14.88 -16.71
CA VAL A 254 -4.66 -14.64 -16.99
C VAL A 254 -4.91 -13.17 -16.67
N THR A 255 -4.66 -12.33 -17.64
CA THR A 255 -5.23 -10.98 -17.69
C THR A 255 -6.71 -11.14 -17.97
N GLY A 256 -7.56 -10.82 -16.98
CA GLY A 256 -8.97 -10.60 -17.22
C GLY A 256 -9.13 -9.53 -18.30
N GLY A 257 -9.60 -9.97 -19.49
CA GLY A 257 -9.71 -9.12 -20.65
C GLY A 257 -10.72 -8.00 -20.44
N VAL A 258 -10.30 -6.80 -20.75
CA VAL A 258 -11.22 -5.75 -21.21
C VAL A 258 -11.19 -5.86 -22.73
N ASP A 259 -12.21 -6.52 -23.28
CA ASP A 259 -12.45 -6.54 -24.73
C ASP A 259 -12.70 -5.11 -25.22
N ALA A 260 -11.71 -4.55 -25.88
CA ALA A 260 -11.91 -3.37 -26.71
C ALA A 260 -12.54 -3.86 -28.03
N ALA A 261 -13.86 -3.80 -28.10
CA ALA A 261 -14.57 -3.95 -29.36
C ALA A 261 -14.25 -2.76 -30.27
N HIS A 262 -13.34 -2.97 -31.22
CA HIS A 262 -13.26 -2.16 -32.43
C HIS A 262 -14.19 -2.80 -33.46
N ASN A 263 -15.26 -2.12 -33.80
CA ASN A 263 -15.98 -2.33 -35.07
C ASN A 263 -16.12 -0.99 -35.79
N HIS A 264 -15.54 -0.99 -36.97
CA HIS A 264 -15.76 -0.13 -38.16
C HIS A 264 -15.95 1.34 -38.00
#